data_e319c4206e57eceadb8285727b36d6d5
#
_entry.id   e319c4206e57eceadb8285727b36d6d5
#
_cell.length_a   1.000
_cell.length_b   1.000
_cell.length_c   1.000
_cell.angle_alpha   90.00
_cell.angle_beta   90.00
_cell.angle_gamma   90.00
#
_symmetry.space_group_name_H-M   'P 1'
#
loop_
_entity.id
_entity.type
_entity.pdbx_description
1 polymer ?
#
loop_
_entity_poly.entity_id
_entity_poly.type
_entity_poly.pdbx_seq_one_letter_code
_entity_poly.pdbx_strand_id
1 'polypeptide(L)'
;MTDWPTFLSAMALVLVRISGMVAFAPFFSSTALSMRVKAVFIGAVAFLLAPLVAGLPHAQASINFSAILGELSIGLVYGLSLALLSEMMIFAGQMVGLQFSFSLVNLMDPASAIQTPLLGDLFQLMGTLVLITAGLDRILLASMVRSFHAVPLGTFALAPPTALAIVRAAGGVFLAAVELAAPVLAATMLLEFAVALLGKLSPQLPVMMLTVPLKTLTGFVILAGSLALWPRFIEARFSGLLDMAERLITTSTAAPGWGG
;
A
#
# COMPACT_ATOMS: atom_id res chain seq x y z
N MET A 1 -1.89 -10.40 -37.98
CA MET A 1 -1.19 -11.51 -37.31
C MET A 1 0.08 -10.90 -36.74
N THR A 2 0.22 -10.85 -35.42
CA THR A 2 1.44 -10.34 -34.77
C THR A 2 2.56 -11.34 -35.04
N ASP A 3 3.67 -10.85 -35.62
CA ASP A 3 4.85 -11.69 -35.88
C ASP A 3 5.43 -12.17 -34.54
N TRP A 4 5.96 -13.42 -34.51
CA TRP A 4 6.55 -14.02 -33.31
C TRP A 4 7.53 -13.09 -32.55
N PRO A 5 8.45 -12.38 -33.23
CA PRO A 5 9.35 -11.44 -32.55
C PRO A 5 8.61 -10.31 -31.83
N THR A 6 7.59 -9.73 -32.46
CA THR A 6 6.78 -8.65 -31.86
C THR A 6 6.00 -9.14 -30.67
N PHE A 7 5.42 -10.35 -30.73
CA PHE A 7 4.73 -10.97 -29.59
C PHE A 7 5.66 -11.19 -28.40
N LEU A 8 6.84 -11.77 -28.63
CA LEU A 8 7.83 -12.03 -27.57
C LEU A 8 8.33 -10.73 -26.92
N SER A 9 8.59 -9.71 -27.74
CA SER A 9 9.02 -8.39 -27.26
C SER A 9 7.92 -7.71 -26.42
N ALA A 10 6.69 -7.74 -26.89
CA ALA A 10 5.55 -7.21 -26.13
C ALA A 10 5.34 -7.98 -24.81
N MET A 11 5.42 -9.32 -24.86
CA MET A 11 5.31 -10.16 -23.66
C MET A 11 6.41 -9.83 -22.64
N ALA A 12 7.64 -9.62 -23.07
CA ALA A 12 8.74 -9.24 -22.19
C ALA A 12 8.51 -7.88 -21.52
N LEU A 13 8.07 -6.86 -22.25
CA LEU A 13 7.78 -5.54 -21.71
C LEU A 13 6.58 -5.55 -20.77
N VAL A 14 5.51 -6.27 -21.10
CA VAL A 14 4.36 -6.46 -20.24
C VAL A 14 4.77 -7.17 -18.94
N LEU A 15 5.63 -8.20 -19.05
CA LEU A 15 6.15 -8.93 -17.90
C LEU A 15 6.94 -7.99 -16.96
N VAL A 16 7.77 -7.10 -17.50
CA VAL A 16 8.52 -6.10 -16.73
C VAL A 16 7.56 -5.18 -15.97
N ARG A 17 6.53 -4.61 -16.62
CA ARG A 17 5.54 -3.73 -15.98
C ARG A 17 4.80 -4.45 -14.84
N ILE A 18 4.32 -5.68 -15.09
CA ILE A 18 3.60 -6.46 -14.09
C ILE A 18 4.52 -6.86 -12.94
N SER A 19 5.76 -7.25 -13.21
CA SER A 19 6.71 -7.64 -12.16
C SER A 19 7.03 -6.47 -11.23
N GLY A 20 7.20 -5.25 -11.76
CA GLY A 20 7.37 -4.04 -10.96
C GLY A 20 6.21 -3.78 -9.99
N MET A 21 4.97 -3.98 -10.45
CA MET A 21 3.79 -3.85 -9.60
C MET A 21 3.73 -4.95 -8.53
N VAL A 22 3.89 -6.20 -8.93
CA VAL A 22 3.77 -7.38 -8.03
C VAL A 22 4.86 -7.38 -6.96
N ALA A 23 6.05 -6.84 -7.26
CA ALA A 23 7.14 -6.75 -6.30
C ALA A 23 6.78 -5.99 -5.01
N PHE A 24 5.93 -4.97 -5.12
CA PHE A 24 5.53 -4.11 -4.00
C PHE A 24 4.07 -4.27 -3.56
N ALA A 25 3.26 -5.01 -4.31
CA ALA A 25 1.86 -5.20 -3.97
C ALA A 25 1.72 -6.06 -2.69
N PRO A 26 0.99 -5.60 -1.66
CA PRO A 26 0.91 -6.24 -0.35
C PRO A 26 0.36 -7.67 -0.42
N PHE A 27 -0.53 -7.97 -1.37
CA PHE A 27 -1.04 -9.33 -1.61
C PHE A 27 0.07 -10.30 -2.02
N PHE A 28 1.01 -9.81 -2.81
CA PHE A 28 2.09 -10.62 -3.38
C PHE A 28 3.39 -10.53 -2.56
N SER A 29 3.57 -9.49 -1.74
CA SER A 29 4.75 -9.36 -0.88
C SER A 29 4.72 -10.31 0.31
N SER A 30 3.54 -10.87 0.65
CA SER A 30 3.42 -11.82 1.75
C SER A 30 4.29 -13.07 1.54
N THR A 31 4.86 -13.60 2.63
CA THR A 31 5.63 -14.86 2.65
C THR A 31 4.76 -16.09 2.37
N ALA A 32 3.43 -15.95 2.43
CA ALA A 32 2.46 -17.01 2.16
C ALA A 32 2.48 -17.47 0.69
N LEU A 33 2.85 -16.58 -0.24
CA LEU A 33 2.93 -16.90 -1.67
C LEU A 33 4.38 -17.23 -2.06
N SER A 34 4.62 -18.46 -2.51
CA SER A 34 5.95 -18.86 -3.00
C SER A 34 6.33 -18.05 -4.25
N MET A 35 7.63 -17.81 -4.42
CA MET A 35 8.15 -17.09 -5.59
C MET A 35 7.73 -17.75 -6.92
N ARG A 36 7.55 -19.08 -6.93
CA ARG A 36 7.07 -19.83 -8.09
C ARG A 36 5.66 -19.45 -8.49
N VAL A 37 4.75 -19.30 -7.51
CA VAL A 37 3.36 -18.89 -7.76
C VAL A 37 3.32 -17.46 -8.31
N LYS A 38 4.12 -16.55 -7.76
CA LYS A 38 4.25 -15.17 -8.25
C LYS A 38 4.74 -15.16 -9.70
N ALA A 39 5.78 -15.92 -10.01
CA ALA A 39 6.35 -15.99 -11.36
C ALA A 39 5.35 -16.56 -12.38
N VAL A 40 4.63 -17.63 -12.02
CA VAL A 40 3.58 -18.23 -12.87
C VAL A 40 2.45 -17.24 -13.09
N PHE A 41 1.99 -16.54 -12.05
CA PHE A 41 0.95 -15.52 -12.17
C PHE A 41 1.37 -14.38 -13.12
N ILE A 42 2.56 -13.81 -12.91
CA ILE A 42 3.12 -12.75 -13.76
C ILE A 42 3.22 -13.23 -15.21
N GLY A 43 3.77 -14.43 -15.43
CA GLY A 43 3.90 -15.01 -16.76
C GLY A 43 2.56 -15.26 -17.45
N ALA A 44 1.58 -15.79 -16.74
CA ALA A 44 0.24 -16.04 -17.26
C ALA A 44 -0.47 -14.75 -17.67
N VAL A 45 -0.43 -13.72 -16.81
CA VAL A 45 -1.03 -12.41 -17.11
C VAL A 45 -0.30 -11.73 -18.28
N ALA A 46 1.03 -11.80 -18.32
CA ALA A 46 1.80 -11.25 -19.43
C ALA A 46 1.48 -11.95 -20.75
N PHE A 47 1.36 -13.27 -20.74
CA PHE A 47 0.99 -14.03 -21.92
C PHE A 47 -0.39 -13.68 -22.47
N LEU A 48 -1.39 -13.50 -21.57
CA LEU A 48 -2.75 -13.10 -21.94
C LEU A 48 -2.84 -11.68 -22.48
N LEU A 49 -2.08 -10.75 -21.91
CA LEU A 49 -2.13 -9.33 -22.27
C LEU A 49 -1.26 -8.99 -23.48
N ALA A 50 -0.16 -9.73 -23.72
CA ALA A 50 0.79 -9.43 -24.78
C ALA A 50 0.13 -9.23 -26.16
N PRO A 51 -0.76 -10.12 -26.67
CA PRO A 51 -1.36 -9.95 -27.98
C PRO A 51 -2.32 -8.75 -28.05
N LEU A 52 -3.00 -8.46 -26.93
CA LEU A 52 -3.91 -7.33 -26.83
C LEU A 52 -3.15 -6.00 -26.87
N VAL A 53 -2.08 -5.91 -26.11
CA VAL A 53 -1.30 -4.68 -25.92
C VAL A 53 -0.40 -4.41 -27.13
N ALA A 54 0.13 -5.46 -27.78
CA ALA A 54 0.90 -5.32 -29.03
C ALA A 54 0.07 -4.74 -30.20
N GLY A 55 -1.25 -4.95 -30.16
CA GLY A 55 -2.18 -4.39 -31.15
C GLY A 55 -2.64 -2.96 -30.89
N LEU A 56 -2.24 -2.34 -29.79
CA LEU A 56 -2.64 -0.96 -29.47
C LEU A 56 -1.94 0.07 -30.39
N PRO A 57 -2.62 1.17 -30.75
CA PRO A 57 -2.00 2.25 -31.50
C PRO A 57 -0.77 2.80 -30.76
N HIS A 58 0.28 3.11 -31.52
CA HIS A 58 1.56 3.63 -30.99
C HIS A 58 2.38 2.70 -30.09
N ALA A 59 1.99 1.43 -29.91
CA ALA A 59 2.80 0.46 -29.18
C ALA A 59 4.13 0.23 -29.90
N GLN A 60 5.25 0.45 -29.20
CA GLN A 60 6.59 0.16 -29.67
C GLN A 60 7.13 -1.09 -28.96
N ALA A 61 6.84 -2.25 -29.52
CA ALA A 61 7.31 -3.53 -28.98
C ALA A 61 8.78 -3.78 -29.32
N SER A 62 9.65 -2.79 -29.07
CA SER A 62 11.11 -2.92 -29.23
C SER A 62 11.76 -2.99 -27.84
N ILE A 63 12.59 -4.01 -27.64
CA ILE A 63 13.32 -4.19 -26.37
C ILE A 63 14.54 -3.26 -26.39
N ASN A 64 14.37 -2.08 -25.80
CA ASN A 64 15.43 -1.11 -25.59
C ASN A 64 15.58 -0.88 -24.07
N PHE A 65 16.76 -0.49 -23.62
CA PHE A 65 17.02 -0.21 -22.22
C PHE A 65 16.05 0.87 -21.64
N SER A 66 15.79 1.92 -22.43
CA SER A 66 14.82 2.96 -22.05
C SER A 66 13.38 2.43 -21.93
N ALA A 67 12.96 1.54 -22.83
CA ALA A 67 11.64 0.91 -22.78
C ALA A 67 11.50 0.04 -21.52
N ILE A 68 12.52 -0.79 -21.20
CA ILE A 68 12.53 -1.62 -20.00
C ILE A 68 12.44 -0.75 -18.74
N LEU A 69 13.23 0.32 -18.65
CA LEU A 69 13.17 1.25 -17.51
C LEU A 69 11.82 1.97 -17.42
N GLY A 70 11.26 2.37 -18.57
CA GLY A 70 9.94 2.99 -18.63
C GLY A 70 8.85 2.05 -18.10
N GLU A 71 8.80 0.81 -18.59
CA GLU A 71 7.85 -0.20 -18.15
C GLU A 71 7.99 -0.54 -16.67
N LEU A 72 9.22 -0.72 -16.21
CA LEU A 72 9.53 -0.95 -14.80
C LEU A 72 9.05 0.22 -13.94
N SER A 73 9.28 1.46 -14.38
CA SER A 73 8.87 2.67 -13.65
C SER A 73 7.36 2.76 -13.50
N ILE A 74 6.58 2.43 -14.53
CA ILE A 74 5.13 2.37 -14.45
C ILE A 74 4.68 1.31 -13.43
N GLY A 75 5.26 0.10 -13.53
CA GLY A 75 4.99 -0.98 -12.57
C GLY A 75 5.31 -0.58 -11.13
N LEU A 76 6.45 0.09 -10.92
CA LEU A 76 6.86 0.59 -9.62
C LEU A 76 5.91 1.66 -9.06
N VAL A 77 5.41 2.58 -9.88
CA VAL A 77 4.44 3.60 -9.45
C VAL A 77 3.18 2.95 -8.89
N TYR A 78 2.62 1.96 -9.58
CA TYR A 78 1.47 1.21 -9.07
C TYR A 78 1.83 0.38 -7.83
N GLY A 79 2.94 -0.34 -7.86
CA GLY A 79 3.39 -1.17 -6.74
C GLY A 79 3.65 -0.35 -5.47
N LEU A 80 4.34 0.79 -5.60
CA LEU A 80 4.59 1.70 -4.48
C LEU A 80 3.30 2.30 -3.92
N SER A 81 2.34 2.66 -4.78
CA SER A 81 1.03 3.17 -4.32
C SER A 81 0.32 2.15 -3.43
N LEU A 82 0.40 0.86 -3.79
CA LEU A 82 -0.15 -0.22 -2.97
C LEU A 82 0.66 -0.48 -1.70
N ALA A 83 1.98 -0.41 -1.79
CA ALA A 83 2.85 -0.51 -0.62
C ALA A 83 2.54 0.58 0.40
N LEU A 84 2.32 1.82 -0.05
CA LEU A 84 1.95 2.94 0.81
C LEU A 84 0.65 2.68 1.57
N LEU A 85 -0.34 2.02 0.96
CA LEU A 85 -1.57 1.62 1.66
C LEU A 85 -1.29 0.59 2.77
N SER A 86 -0.42 -0.38 2.49
CA SER A 86 0.00 -1.37 3.48
C SER A 86 0.75 -0.73 4.65
N GLU A 87 1.69 0.17 4.36
CA GLU A 87 2.44 0.90 5.38
C GLU A 87 1.53 1.79 6.25
N MET A 88 0.50 2.40 5.67
CA MET A 88 -0.53 3.12 6.41
C MET A 88 -1.20 2.24 7.47
N MET A 89 -1.58 1.00 7.09
CA MET A 89 -2.22 0.05 8.01
C MET A 89 -1.27 -0.36 9.13
N ILE A 90 -0.04 -0.73 8.79
CA ILE A 90 1.00 -1.13 9.75
C ILE A 90 1.26 0.01 10.74
N PHE A 91 1.42 1.23 10.24
CA PHE A 91 1.73 2.39 11.06
C PHE A 91 0.58 2.76 12.00
N ALA A 92 -0.68 2.70 11.51
CA ALA A 92 -1.85 2.89 12.35
C ALA A 92 -1.92 1.84 13.48
N GLY A 93 -1.66 0.57 13.17
CA GLY A 93 -1.60 -0.50 14.18
C GLY A 93 -0.48 -0.33 15.19
N GLN A 94 0.69 0.16 14.77
CA GLN A 94 1.79 0.49 15.68
C GLN A 94 1.42 1.61 16.64
N MET A 95 0.78 2.68 16.16
CA MET A 95 0.29 3.77 17.02
C MET A 95 -0.69 3.27 18.08
N VAL A 96 -1.65 2.42 17.68
CA VAL A 96 -2.60 1.79 18.62
C VAL A 96 -1.86 0.88 19.60
N GLY A 97 -0.85 0.14 19.12
CA GLY A 97 -0.01 -0.75 19.95
C GLY A 97 0.74 0.00 21.06
N LEU A 98 1.27 1.18 20.74
CA LEU A 98 1.89 2.05 21.72
C LEU A 98 0.90 2.48 22.82
N GLN A 99 -0.34 2.76 22.44
CA GLN A 99 -1.38 3.13 23.42
C GLN A 99 -1.78 1.98 24.35
N PHE A 100 -1.74 0.75 23.88
CA PHE A 100 -2.07 -0.42 24.70
C PHE A 100 -0.93 -0.88 25.63
N SER A 101 0.15 -0.12 25.70
CA SER A 101 1.32 -0.41 26.53
C SER A 101 2.00 -1.74 26.18
N PHE A 102 1.80 -2.29 24.99
CA PHE A 102 2.51 -3.48 24.54
C PHE A 102 4.04 -3.24 24.44
N SER A 103 4.46 -1.98 24.34
CA SER A 103 5.88 -1.61 24.41
C SER A 103 6.53 -1.86 25.78
N LEU A 104 5.73 -1.96 26.88
CA LEU A 104 6.28 -2.30 28.20
C LEU A 104 6.90 -3.71 28.23
N VAL A 105 6.34 -4.65 27.47
CA VAL A 105 6.87 -6.02 27.35
C VAL A 105 8.25 -5.99 26.74
N ASN A 106 8.49 -5.14 25.73
CA ASN A 106 9.79 -4.97 25.09
C ASN A 106 10.83 -4.30 26.00
N LEU A 107 10.39 -3.48 26.96
CA LEU A 107 11.26 -2.88 27.97
C LEU A 107 11.68 -3.86 29.05
N MET A 108 10.85 -4.87 29.32
CA MET A 108 11.13 -5.88 30.36
C MET A 108 12.07 -7.00 29.90
N ASP A 109 12.12 -7.27 28.60
CA ASP A 109 13.04 -8.25 28.02
C ASP A 109 13.69 -7.71 26.72
N PRO A 110 14.72 -6.87 26.86
CA PRO A 110 15.46 -6.33 25.71
C PRO A 110 16.30 -7.38 24.96
N ALA A 111 16.48 -8.59 25.55
CA ALA A 111 17.21 -9.67 24.92
C ALA A 111 16.32 -10.48 23.95
N SER A 112 15.01 -10.45 24.11
CA SER A 112 14.09 -10.96 23.11
C SER A 112 14.03 -9.97 21.96
N ALA A 113 14.82 -10.20 20.90
CA ALA A 113 14.83 -9.38 19.68
C ALA A 113 13.50 -9.43 18.87
N ILE A 114 12.42 -9.90 19.49
CA ILE A 114 11.10 -10.03 18.88
C ILE A 114 10.31 -8.73 19.14
N GLN A 115 10.75 -7.66 18.51
CA GLN A 115 9.93 -6.47 18.35
C GLN A 115 8.89 -6.73 17.23
N THR A 116 8.02 -7.69 17.44
CA THR A 116 6.90 -7.90 16.50
C THR A 116 5.86 -6.82 16.74
N PRO A 117 5.57 -5.98 15.75
CA PRO A 117 4.49 -5.00 15.82
C PRO A 117 3.14 -5.72 15.67
N LEU A 118 2.78 -6.56 16.65
CA LEU A 118 1.61 -7.44 16.63
C LEU A 118 0.34 -6.73 16.12
N LEU A 119 0.08 -5.50 16.57
CA LEU A 119 -1.07 -4.75 16.10
C LEU A 119 -0.86 -4.19 14.69
N GLY A 120 0.37 -3.87 14.31
CA GLY A 120 0.70 -3.50 12.93
C GLY A 120 0.38 -4.63 11.97
N ASP A 121 0.83 -5.84 12.28
CA ASP A 121 0.56 -7.04 11.48
C ASP A 121 -0.95 -7.38 11.44
N LEU A 122 -1.64 -7.24 12.59
CA LEU A 122 -3.09 -7.42 12.65
C LEU A 122 -3.82 -6.42 11.75
N PHE A 123 -3.46 -5.14 11.81
CA PHE A 123 -4.06 -4.10 10.97
C PHE A 123 -3.79 -4.36 9.48
N GLN A 124 -2.58 -4.77 9.12
CA GLN A 124 -2.23 -5.15 7.76
C GLN A 124 -3.07 -6.34 7.28
N LEU A 125 -3.22 -7.38 8.12
CA LEU A 125 -4.05 -8.54 7.80
C LEU A 125 -5.51 -8.14 7.58
N MET A 126 -6.07 -7.36 8.49
CA MET A 126 -7.45 -6.84 8.38
C MET A 126 -7.62 -5.97 7.14
N GLY A 127 -6.66 -5.07 6.86
CA GLY A 127 -6.66 -4.24 5.66
C GLY A 127 -6.62 -5.07 4.39
N THR A 128 -5.77 -6.09 4.34
CA THR A 128 -5.70 -7.04 3.21
C THR A 128 -7.02 -7.79 3.02
N LEU A 129 -7.65 -8.22 4.11
CA LEU A 129 -8.95 -8.89 4.06
C LEU A 129 -10.03 -7.96 3.49
N VAL A 130 -10.05 -6.70 3.92
CA VAL A 130 -10.97 -5.68 3.37
C VAL A 130 -10.71 -5.46 1.88
N LEU A 131 -9.45 -5.36 1.46
CA LEU A 131 -9.10 -5.19 0.05
C LEU A 131 -9.66 -6.32 -0.82
N ILE A 132 -9.52 -7.57 -0.36
CA ILE A 132 -10.03 -8.75 -1.09
C ILE A 132 -11.57 -8.77 -1.09
N THR A 133 -12.20 -8.57 0.07
CA THR A 133 -13.67 -8.66 0.19
C THR A 133 -14.39 -7.53 -0.54
N ALA A 134 -13.78 -6.35 -0.63
CA ALA A 134 -14.28 -5.21 -1.41
C ALA A 134 -13.99 -5.33 -2.91
N GLY A 135 -13.26 -6.37 -3.35
CA GLY A 135 -12.93 -6.59 -4.77
C GLY A 135 -11.95 -5.56 -5.35
N LEU A 136 -11.15 -4.92 -4.50
CA LEU A 136 -10.19 -3.89 -4.91
C LEU A 136 -9.00 -4.49 -5.70
N ASP A 137 -8.75 -5.79 -5.56
CA ASP A 137 -7.84 -6.58 -6.40
C ASP A 137 -8.25 -6.52 -7.89
N ARG A 138 -9.55 -6.60 -8.19
CA ARG A 138 -10.07 -6.49 -9.56
C ARG A 138 -9.92 -5.07 -10.10
N ILE A 139 -10.17 -4.06 -9.27
CA ILE A 139 -10.00 -2.65 -9.65
C ILE A 139 -8.54 -2.37 -9.98
N LEU A 140 -7.62 -2.92 -9.21
CA LEU A 140 -6.19 -2.83 -9.48
C LEU A 140 -5.81 -3.43 -10.82
N LEU A 141 -6.24 -4.66 -11.10
CA LEU A 141 -5.97 -5.32 -12.38
C LEU A 141 -6.58 -4.55 -13.55
N ALA A 142 -7.81 -4.04 -13.39
CA ALA A 142 -8.44 -3.20 -14.41
C ALA A 142 -7.70 -1.90 -14.64
N SER A 143 -7.22 -1.23 -13.58
CA SER A 143 -6.41 -0.01 -13.69
C SER A 143 -5.08 -0.28 -14.39
N MET A 144 -4.45 -1.41 -14.10
CA MET A 144 -3.24 -1.84 -14.78
C MET A 144 -3.46 -2.07 -16.27
N VAL A 145 -4.55 -2.74 -16.67
CA VAL A 145 -4.89 -2.92 -18.10
C VAL A 145 -5.13 -1.56 -18.75
N ARG A 146 -5.84 -0.65 -18.08
CA ARG A 146 -6.04 0.73 -18.56
C ARG A 146 -4.73 1.50 -18.74
N SER A 147 -3.72 1.22 -17.91
CA SER A 147 -2.41 1.87 -18.03
C SER A 147 -1.74 1.63 -19.39
N PHE A 148 -1.98 0.49 -20.03
CA PHE A 148 -1.47 0.20 -21.37
C PHE A 148 -2.16 1.03 -22.46
N HIS A 149 -3.42 1.42 -22.25
CA HIS A 149 -4.13 2.33 -23.14
C HIS A 149 -3.67 3.78 -22.95
N ALA A 150 -3.44 4.19 -21.70
CA ALA A 150 -2.98 5.54 -21.38
C ALA A 150 -1.51 5.77 -21.78
N VAL A 151 -0.67 4.75 -21.59
CA VAL A 151 0.77 4.77 -21.92
C VAL A 151 1.11 3.49 -22.66
N PRO A 152 1.11 3.54 -24.02
CA PRO A 152 1.47 2.40 -24.86
C PRO A 152 2.87 1.89 -24.56
N LEU A 153 3.13 0.61 -24.91
CA LEU A 153 4.44 -0.04 -24.68
C LEU A 153 5.60 0.77 -25.27
N GLY A 154 6.64 0.94 -24.44
CA GLY A 154 7.91 1.55 -24.87
C GLY A 154 7.87 3.08 -25.03
N THR A 155 6.77 3.75 -24.68
CA THR A 155 6.62 5.21 -24.89
C THR A 155 6.85 6.04 -23.62
N PHE A 156 7.00 5.42 -22.45
CA PHE A 156 7.15 6.12 -21.18
C PHE A 156 8.58 6.63 -20.95
N ALA A 157 8.68 7.90 -20.56
CA ALA A 157 9.93 8.49 -20.06
C ALA A 157 9.68 9.04 -18.64
N LEU A 158 10.55 8.66 -17.70
CA LEU A 158 10.45 9.13 -16.32
C LEU A 158 10.76 10.65 -16.25
N ALA A 159 9.80 11.44 -15.82
CA ALA A 159 9.99 12.87 -15.63
C ALA A 159 10.31 13.21 -14.15
N PRO A 160 11.17 14.24 -13.87
CA PRO A 160 11.52 14.64 -12.51
C PRO A 160 10.33 14.92 -11.58
N PRO A 161 9.18 15.48 -12.05
CA PRO A 161 8.00 15.72 -11.20
C PRO A 161 7.42 14.45 -10.58
N THR A 162 7.60 13.29 -11.21
CA THR A 162 7.04 12.02 -10.75
C THR A 162 7.65 11.58 -9.40
N ALA A 163 8.97 11.76 -9.22
CA ALA A 163 9.64 11.43 -7.96
C ALA A 163 9.13 12.29 -6.79
N LEU A 164 8.95 13.60 -7.03
CA LEU A 164 8.44 14.52 -6.00
C LEU A 164 6.99 14.19 -5.58
N ALA A 165 6.17 13.75 -6.52
CA ALA A 165 4.80 13.36 -6.24
C ALA A 165 4.71 12.07 -5.42
N ILE A 166 5.61 11.10 -5.64
CA ILE A 166 5.73 9.89 -4.80
C ILE A 166 6.12 10.28 -3.36
N VAL A 167 7.06 11.20 -3.17
CA VAL A 167 7.43 11.70 -1.85
C VAL A 167 6.26 12.38 -1.14
N ARG A 168 5.46 13.18 -1.86
CA ARG A 168 4.23 13.80 -1.31
C ARG A 168 3.19 12.75 -0.92
N ALA A 169 3.04 11.69 -1.71
CA ALA A 169 2.15 10.58 -1.37
C ALA A 169 2.57 9.89 -0.08
N ALA A 170 3.86 9.64 0.10
CA ALA A 170 4.40 9.06 1.32
C ALA A 170 4.08 9.92 2.56
N GLY A 171 4.14 11.26 2.44
CA GLY A 171 3.70 12.18 3.50
C GLY A 171 2.20 12.04 3.84
N GLY A 172 1.35 11.81 2.83
CA GLY A 172 -0.09 11.58 3.01
C GLY A 172 -0.43 10.28 3.75
N VAL A 173 0.44 9.27 3.65
CA VAL A 173 0.30 7.97 4.35
C VAL A 173 0.32 8.14 5.86
N PHE A 174 1.22 8.99 6.38
CA PHE A 174 1.28 9.27 7.81
C PHE A 174 -0.02 9.87 8.34
N LEU A 175 -0.55 10.88 7.65
CA LEU A 175 -1.83 11.49 8.02
C LEU A 175 -2.97 10.47 7.98
N ALA A 176 -3.04 9.66 6.94
CA ALA A 176 -4.05 8.62 6.80
C ALA A 176 -3.95 7.55 7.90
N ALA A 177 -2.74 7.19 8.34
CA ALA A 177 -2.53 6.28 9.47
C ALA A 177 -3.04 6.88 10.79
N VAL A 178 -2.76 8.16 11.04
CA VAL A 178 -3.29 8.89 12.20
C VAL A 178 -4.82 8.93 12.16
N GLU A 179 -5.42 9.23 11.00
CA GLU A 179 -6.88 9.24 10.84
C GLU A 179 -7.50 7.88 11.15
N LEU A 180 -6.88 6.78 10.68
CA LEU A 180 -7.36 5.43 10.96
C LEU A 180 -7.25 5.07 12.44
N ALA A 181 -6.17 5.47 13.11
CA ALA A 181 -5.94 5.24 14.54
C ALA A 181 -6.71 6.21 15.44
N ALA A 182 -7.16 7.36 14.90
CA ALA A 182 -7.72 8.47 15.67
C ALA A 182 -8.84 8.09 16.67
N PRO A 183 -9.82 7.23 16.35
CA PRO A 183 -10.85 6.86 17.30
C PRO A 183 -10.28 6.21 18.56
N VAL A 184 -9.30 5.33 18.40
CA VAL A 184 -8.65 4.63 19.52
C VAL A 184 -7.74 5.58 20.29
N LEU A 185 -6.94 6.39 19.58
CA LEU A 185 -6.05 7.38 20.18
C LEU A 185 -6.84 8.38 21.03
N ALA A 186 -7.92 8.93 20.49
CA ALA A 186 -8.75 9.90 21.19
C ALA A 186 -9.39 9.30 22.45
N ALA A 187 -9.96 8.10 22.35
CA ALA A 187 -10.60 7.43 23.47
C ALA A 187 -9.61 7.10 24.60
N THR A 188 -8.43 6.58 24.24
CA THR A 188 -7.39 6.24 25.22
C THR A 188 -6.77 7.48 25.86
N MET A 189 -6.58 8.58 25.13
CA MET A 189 -6.11 9.85 25.68
C MET A 189 -7.13 10.48 26.64
N LEU A 190 -8.42 10.44 26.29
CA LEU A 190 -9.48 10.92 27.20
C LEU A 190 -9.54 10.09 28.49
N LEU A 191 -9.36 8.77 28.37
CA LEU A 191 -9.29 7.89 29.52
C LEU A 191 -8.08 8.22 30.40
N GLU A 192 -6.89 8.42 29.83
CA GLU A 192 -5.69 8.81 30.57
C GLU A 192 -5.91 10.11 31.33
N PHE A 193 -6.51 11.09 30.68
CA PHE A 193 -6.84 12.36 31.31
C PHE A 193 -7.83 12.19 32.49
N ALA A 194 -8.87 11.38 32.30
CA ALA A 194 -9.84 11.09 33.37
C ALA A 194 -9.19 10.37 34.57
N VAL A 195 -8.36 9.37 34.30
CA VAL A 195 -7.63 8.61 35.32
C VAL A 195 -6.61 9.51 36.07
N ALA A 196 -5.90 10.40 35.33
CA ALA A 196 -4.96 11.36 35.91
C ALA A 196 -5.70 12.33 36.89
N LEU A 197 -6.90 12.79 36.55
CA LEU A 197 -7.72 13.61 37.44
C LEU A 197 -8.14 12.84 38.69
N LEU A 198 -8.57 11.58 38.51
CA LEU A 198 -8.93 10.72 39.66
C LEU A 198 -7.75 10.51 40.62
N GLY A 199 -6.53 10.28 40.06
CA GLY A 199 -5.31 10.15 40.86
C GLY A 199 -4.97 11.40 41.66
N LYS A 200 -5.33 12.58 41.11
CA LYS A 200 -5.15 13.86 41.82
C LYS A 200 -6.13 14.07 42.95
N LEU A 201 -7.37 13.57 42.79
CA LEU A 201 -8.44 13.66 43.80
C LEU A 201 -8.32 12.60 44.90
N SER A 202 -7.74 11.44 44.56
CA SER A 202 -7.62 10.31 45.48
C SER A 202 -6.21 9.67 45.38
N PRO A 203 -5.20 10.29 46.01
CA PRO A 203 -3.81 9.83 45.90
C PRO A 203 -3.54 8.46 46.53
N GLN A 204 -4.48 7.90 47.28
CA GLN A 204 -4.40 6.58 47.90
C GLN A 204 -4.71 5.44 46.90
N LEU A 205 -5.27 5.73 45.72
CA LEU A 205 -5.60 4.73 44.72
C LEU A 205 -4.33 4.35 43.92
N PRO A 206 -4.08 3.06 43.67
CA PRO A 206 -2.98 2.61 42.80
C PRO A 206 -3.36 2.85 41.35
N VAL A 207 -3.34 4.11 40.93
CA VAL A 207 -3.83 4.59 39.63
C VAL A 207 -3.14 3.84 38.46
N MET A 208 -1.86 3.57 38.59
CA MET A 208 -1.12 2.84 37.55
C MET A 208 -1.62 1.41 37.32
N MET A 209 -2.03 0.69 38.36
CA MET A 209 -2.56 -0.67 38.22
C MET A 209 -3.91 -0.71 37.51
N LEU A 210 -4.69 0.37 37.61
CA LEU A 210 -6.00 0.46 36.95
C LEU A 210 -5.89 1.01 35.51
N THR A 211 -4.95 1.88 35.27
CA THR A 211 -4.82 2.58 33.98
C THR A 211 -4.57 1.60 32.81
N VAL A 212 -3.62 0.67 32.98
CA VAL A 212 -3.23 -0.24 31.90
C VAL A 212 -4.38 -1.14 31.46
N PRO A 213 -5.05 -1.92 32.34
CA PRO A 213 -6.14 -2.78 31.91
C PRO A 213 -7.36 -2.00 31.39
N LEU A 214 -7.67 -0.86 32.00
CA LEU A 214 -8.80 -0.04 31.58
C LEU A 214 -8.56 0.58 30.19
N LYS A 215 -7.34 1.05 29.94
CA LYS A 215 -6.92 1.62 28.66
C LYS A 215 -6.96 0.55 27.55
N THR A 216 -6.45 -0.63 27.83
CA THR A 216 -6.46 -1.74 26.87
C THR A 216 -7.88 -2.19 26.54
N LEU A 217 -8.75 -2.37 27.54
CA LEU A 217 -10.14 -2.74 27.32
C LEU A 217 -10.89 -1.68 26.51
N THR A 218 -10.79 -0.42 26.92
CA THR A 218 -11.42 0.70 26.18
C THR A 218 -10.93 0.76 24.76
N GLY A 219 -9.62 0.64 24.56
CA GLY A 219 -9.01 0.66 23.25
C GLY A 219 -9.52 -0.46 22.35
N PHE A 220 -9.63 -1.70 22.85
CA PHE A 220 -10.17 -2.82 22.07
C PHE A 220 -11.67 -2.65 21.76
N VAL A 221 -12.46 -2.14 22.67
CA VAL A 221 -13.90 -1.85 22.43
C VAL A 221 -14.06 -0.82 21.32
N ILE A 222 -13.29 0.28 21.37
CA ILE A 222 -13.34 1.32 20.34
C ILE A 222 -12.77 0.80 19.01
N LEU A 223 -11.69 0.02 19.04
CA LEU A 223 -11.13 -0.62 17.85
C LEU A 223 -12.19 -1.50 17.18
N ALA A 224 -12.83 -2.39 17.93
CA ALA A 224 -13.87 -3.27 17.40
C ALA A 224 -15.04 -2.47 16.79
N GLY A 225 -15.46 -1.38 17.46
CA GLY A 225 -16.49 -0.48 16.91
C GLY A 225 -16.05 0.25 15.65
N SER A 226 -14.78 0.61 15.54
CA SER A 226 -14.23 1.32 14.36
C SER A 226 -14.09 0.43 13.12
N LEU A 227 -14.00 -0.89 13.27
CA LEU A 227 -13.86 -1.84 12.15
C LEU A 227 -14.98 -1.69 11.11
N ALA A 228 -16.18 -1.29 11.52
CA ALA A 228 -17.29 -1.06 10.60
C ALA A 228 -17.04 0.09 9.60
N LEU A 229 -16.14 1.02 9.92
CA LEU A 229 -15.79 2.16 9.09
C LEU A 229 -14.61 1.87 8.14
N TRP A 230 -13.83 0.82 8.43
CA TRP A 230 -12.60 0.50 7.71
C TRP A 230 -12.80 0.25 6.21
N PRO A 231 -13.82 -0.51 5.75
CA PRO A 231 -13.99 -0.75 4.32
C PRO A 231 -14.08 0.55 3.53
N ARG A 232 -14.94 1.47 3.95
CA ARG A 232 -15.11 2.77 3.28
C ARG A 232 -13.83 3.61 3.30
N PHE A 233 -13.12 3.60 4.42
CA PHE A 233 -11.88 4.35 4.56
C PHE A 233 -10.79 3.80 3.65
N ILE A 234 -10.61 2.47 3.64
CA ILE A 234 -9.61 1.79 2.83
C ILE A 234 -9.92 1.95 1.34
N GLU A 235 -11.18 1.80 0.92
CA GLU A 235 -11.62 2.02 -0.46
C GLU A 235 -11.32 3.45 -0.93
N ALA A 236 -11.63 4.46 -0.12
CA ALA A 236 -11.37 5.85 -0.44
C ALA A 236 -9.86 6.14 -0.58
N ARG A 237 -9.02 5.56 0.29
CA ARG A 237 -7.57 5.72 0.21
C ARG A 237 -6.96 4.96 -0.96
N PHE A 238 -7.44 3.74 -1.23
CA PHE A 238 -7.02 2.93 -2.35
C PHE A 238 -7.32 3.63 -3.69
N SER A 239 -8.55 4.09 -3.90
CA SER A 239 -8.93 4.81 -5.12
C SER A 239 -8.11 6.10 -5.30
N GLY A 240 -7.91 6.87 -4.22
CA GLY A 240 -7.08 8.08 -4.27
C GLY A 240 -5.61 7.81 -4.66
N LEU A 241 -5.03 6.70 -4.17
CA LEU A 241 -3.67 6.29 -4.54
C LEU A 241 -3.59 5.79 -5.99
N LEU A 242 -4.61 5.06 -6.47
CA LEU A 242 -4.67 4.65 -7.87
C LEU A 242 -4.84 5.83 -8.81
N ASP A 243 -5.75 6.76 -8.52
CA ASP A 243 -5.95 7.97 -9.32
C ASP A 243 -4.66 8.80 -9.39
N MET A 244 -3.94 8.87 -8.28
CA MET A 244 -2.65 9.53 -8.26
C MET A 244 -1.63 8.79 -9.13
N ALA A 245 -1.55 7.45 -9.05
CA ALA A 245 -0.67 6.66 -9.91
C ALA A 245 -0.99 6.87 -11.39
N GLU A 246 -2.27 6.84 -11.78
CA GLU A 246 -2.71 7.08 -13.16
C GLU A 246 -2.33 8.50 -13.64
N ARG A 247 -2.53 9.53 -12.82
CA ARG A 247 -2.11 10.89 -13.13
C ARG A 247 -0.60 11.03 -13.33
N LEU A 248 0.20 10.38 -12.48
CA LEU A 248 1.65 10.44 -12.55
C LEU A 248 2.19 9.85 -13.86
N ILE A 249 1.64 8.73 -14.31
CA ILE A 249 2.07 8.12 -15.57
C ILE A 249 1.59 8.91 -16.80
N THR A 250 0.38 9.49 -16.76
CA THR A 250 -0.15 10.29 -17.88
C THR A 250 0.52 11.65 -18.03
N THR A 251 0.86 12.32 -16.92
CA THR A 251 1.56 13.61 -16.97
C THR A 251 3.02 13.46 -17.42
N SER A 252 3.64 12.33 -17.16
CA SER A 252 5.03 12.05 -17.61
C SER A 252 5.13 11.84 -19.12
N THR A 253 4.05 11.36 -19.77
CA THR A 253 4.01 11.19 -21.23
C THR A 253 3.69 12.48 -21.98
N ALA A 254 3.07 13.45 -21.32
CA ALA A 254 2.67 14.73 -21.90
C ALA A 254 3.78 15.80 -21.89
N ALA A 255 4.95 15.53 -21.33
CA ALA A 255 6.08 16.46 -21.37
C ALA A 255 6.58 16.59 -22.80
N PRO A 256 6.54 17.81 -23.43
CA PRO A 256 7.05 17.99 -24.77
C PRO A 256 8.52 17.69 -24.79
N GLY A 257 8.94 16.91 -25.80
CA GLY A 257 10.34 16.56 -26.00
C GLY A 257 11.22 17.80 -25.95
N TRP A 258 12.32 17.69 -25.26
CA TRP A 258 13.44 18.61 -25.36
C TRP A 258 14.01 18.42 -26.79
N GLY A 259 13.37 19.10 -27.76
CA GLY A 259 13.85 19.27 -29.12
C GLY A 259 14.38 20.69 -29.25
N GLY A 260 15.71 20.81 -29.28
CA GLY A 260 16.42 22.03 -29.57
C GLY A 260 17.89 21.76 -29.45
#